data_102cd469a133ac6ce04d13eda5ac0b9f
#
_entry.id   102cd469a133ac6ce04d13eda5ac0b9f
#
_cell.length_a   1.000
_cell.length_b   1.000
_cell.length_c   1.000
_cell.angle_alpha   90.00
_cell.angle_beta   90.00
_cell.angle_gamma   90.00
#
_symmetry.space_group_name_H-M   'P 1'
#
loop_
_entity.id
_entity.type
_entity.pdbx_description
1 polymer ?
#
loop_
_entity_poly.entity_id
_entity_poly.type
_entity_poly.pdbx_seq_one_letter_code
_entity_poly.pdbx_strand_id
1 'polypeptide(L)'
;MTFTWPDTLIDIAVIAILSLVLRGVLKRLINRWVKVSNRPKEQGENLSQRAAAALSKAGSFDNDRQIHRTRTLATMLSSMLDAVIGLVAVFMILQTLGLNIMPALASAGIGGIALGFGAQSLVKDVISGIFLMLEDQLGVGDYIDVGEI
;
A
#
# COMPACT_ATOMS: atom_id res chain seq x y z
N MET A 1 22.61 8.05 -32.08
CA MET A 1 21.76 6.90 -31.79
C MET A 1 20.97 6.61 -33.05
N THR A 2 21.23 5.49 -33.72
CA THR A 2 20.51 5.07 -34.94
C THR A 2 19.16 4.56 -34.47
N PHE A 3 18.11 5.28 -34.81
CA PHE A 3 16.74 4.90 -34.57
C PHE A 3 16.40 3.69 -35.47
N THR A 4 16.40 2.51 -34.92
CA THR A 4 16.01 1.27 -35.63
C THR A 4 14.61 0.91 -35.20
N TRP A 5 13.65 1.05 -36.10
CA TRP A 5 12.22 0.80 -35.84
C TRP A 5 11.90 -0.52 -35.14
N PRO A 6 12.54 -1.66 -35.45
CA PRO A 6 12.21 -2.91 -34.75
C PRO A 6 12.65 -2.91 -33.28
N ASP A 7 13.79 -2.30 -32.95
CA ASP A 7 14.32 -2.33 -31.57
C ASP A 7 13.51 -1.45 -30.63
N THR A 8 13.10 -0.25 -31.07
CA THR A 8 12.25 0.65 -30.26
C THR A 8 10.87 0.08 -29.97
N LEU A 9 10.26 -0.67 -30.91
CA LEU A 9 8.98 -1.32 -30.68
C LEU A 9 9.10 -2.46 -29.68
N ILE A 10 10.21 -3.21 -29.73
CA ILE A 10 10.51 -4.27 -28.78
C ILE A 10 10.70 -3.68 -27.38
N ASP A 11 11.48 -2.60 -27.25
CA ASP A 11 11.72 -1.93 -25.98
C ASP A 11 10.42 -1.40 -25.35
N ILE A 12 9.56 -0.76 -26.13
CA ILE A 12 8.24 -0.29 -25.67
C ILE A 12 7.36 -1.47 -25.21
N ALA A 13 7.36 -2.57 -25.98
CA ALA A 13 6.60 -3.76 -25.62
C ALA A 13 7.13 -4.37 -24.31
N VAL A 14 8.44 -4.46 -24.14
CA VAL A 14 9.06 -4.96 -22.90
C VAL A 14 8.71 -4.08 -21.70
N ILE A 15 8.79 -2.75 -21.82
CA ILE A 15 8.42 -1.81 -20.77
C ILE A 15 6.95 -1.97 -20.39
N ALA A 16 6.06 -2.08 -21.39
CA ALA A 16 4.63 -2.27 -21.17
C ALA A 16 4.34 -3.59 -20.45
N ILE A 17 4.94 -4.70 -20.91
CA ILE A 17 4.77 -6.01 -20.29
C ILE A 17 5.31 -5.99 -18.86
N LEU A 18 6.50 -5.44 -18.64
CA LEU A 18 7.12 -5.38 -17.32
C LEU A 18 6.26 -4.55 -16.34
N SER A 19 5.72 -3.41 -16.78
CA SER A 19 4.84 -2.57 -15.98
C SER A 19 3.54 -3.29 -15.61
N LEU A 20 2.94 -4.05 -16.56
CA LEU A 20 1.73 -4.84 -16.31
C LEU A 20 2.01 -6.00 -15.34
N VAL A 21 3.13 -6.71 -15.51
CA VAL A 21 3.54 -7.78 -14.60
C VAL A 21 3.76 -7.24 -13.19
N LEU A 22 4.50 -6.13 -13.07
CA LEU A 22 4.76 -5.49 -11.78
C LEU A 22 3.46 -5.08 -11.07
N ARG A 23 2.53 -4.43 -11.81
CA ARG A 23 1.18 -4.12 -11.30
C ARG A 23 0.43 -5.36 -10.85
N GLY A 24 0.47 -6.43 -11.65
CA GLY A 24 -0.20 -7.68 -11.34
C GLY A 24 0.36 -8.34 -10.07
N VAL A 25 1.67 -8.36 -9.92
CA VAL A 25 2.35 -8.91 -8.72
C VAL A 25 2.01 -8.09 -7.48
N LEU A 26 2.12 -6.76 -7.55
CA LEU A 26 1.80 -5.88 -6.43
C LEU A 26 0.34 -6.00 -5.99
N LYS A 27 -0.61 -6.01 -6.93
CA LYS A 27 -2.03 -6.24 -6.62
C LYS A 27 -2.27 -7.60 -5.98
N ARG A 28 -1.58 -8.65 -6.45
CA ARG A 28 -1.69 -9.99 -5.84
C ARG A 28 -1.14 -10.01 -4.41
N LEU A 29 -0.03 -9.32 -4.16
CA LEU A 29 0.57 -9.20 -2.83
C LEU A 29 -0.38 -8.46 -1.88
N ILE A 30 -0.85 -7.28 -2.27
CA ILE A 30 -1.80 -6.48 -1.48
C ILE A 30 -3.07 -7.29 -1.16
N ASN A 31 -3.65 -7.94 -2.17
CA ASN A 31 -4.85 -8.76 -1.98
C ASN A 31 -4.60 -9.99 -1.09
N ARG A 32 -3.40 -10.58 -1.12
CA ARG A 32 -3.02 -11.66 -0.20
C ARG A 32 -2.96 -11.15 1.24
N TRP A 33 -2.33 -10.01 1.48
CA TRP A 33 -2.26 -9.40 2.81
C TRP A 33 -3.65 -9.09 3.37
N VAL A 34 -4.51 -8.47 2.59
CA VAL A 34 -5.90 -8.19 2.97
C VAL A 34 -6.68 -9.47 3.26
N LYS A 35 -6.49 -10.53 2.46
CA LYS A 35 -7.17 -11.81 2.66
C LYS A 35 -6.67 -12.56 3.89
N VAL A 36 -5.39 -12.46 4.23
CA VAL A 36 -4.83 -13.06 5.45
C VAL A 36 -5.34 -12.36 6.70
N SER A 37 -5.45 -11.03 6.65
CA SER A 37 -5.99 -10.23 7.77
C SER A 37 -7.48 -10.48 8.02
N ASN A 38 -8.22 -10.92 7.02
CA ASN A 38 -9.67 -11.16 7.08
C ASN A 38 -10.06 -12.65 7.16
N ARG A 39 -9.15 -13.55 7.58
CA ARG A 39 -9.55 -14.93 7.84
C ARG A 39 -10.47 -14.96 9.06
N PRO A 40 -11.75 -15.37 8.93
CA PRO A 40 -12.55 -15.71 10.08
C PRO A 40 -11.80 -16.81 10.82
N LYS A 41 -11.62 -16.69 12.13
CA LYS A 41 -11.22 -17.83 12.95
C LYS A 41 -12.33 -18.87 12.77
N GLU A 42 -12.06 -19.90 11.96
CA GLU A 42 -12.87 -21.10 11.92
C GLU A 42 -12.77 -21.76 13.31
N GLN A 43 -13.70 -21.38 14.16
CA GLN A 43 -13.91 -22.05 15.43
C GLN A 43 -14.83 -23.22 15.16
N GLY A 44 -14.36 -24.42 15.51
CA GLY A 44 -15.00 -25.69 15.28
C GLY A 44 -16.48 -25.72 15.63
N GLU A 45 -17.18 -26.44 14.80
CA GLU A 45 -18.61 -26.66 14.73
C GLU A 45 -19.11 -27.47 15.91
N ASN A 46 -19.82 -26.85 16.90
CA ASN A 46 -20.59 -27.51 17.91
C ASN A 46 -21.86 -26.73 18.26
N LEU A 47 -22.93 -27.45 18.56
CA LEU A 47 -24.33 -27.03 18.76
C LEU A 47 -24.62 -25.93 19.80
N SER A 48 -23.65 -25.53 20.62
CA SER A 48 -23.72 -24.33 21.47
C SER A 48 -23.62 -23.00 20.67
N GLN A 49 -23.36 -23.07 19.38
CA GLN A 49 -23.09 -21.92 18.49
C GLN A 49 -24.33 -21.14 18.07
N ARG A 50 -25.55 -21.70 18.19
CA ARG A 50 -26.75 -20.91 17.81
C ARG A 50 -27.04 -19.79 18.80
N ALA A 51 -26.74 -19.97 20.07
CA ALA A 51 -26.83 -18.91 21.07
C ALA A 51 -25.66 -17.91 20.96
N ALA A 52 -24.45 -18.42 20.68
CA ALA A 52 -23.28 -17.60 20.43
C ALA A 52 -23.41 -16.81 19.11
N ALA A 53 -24.04 -17.36 18.08
CA ALA A 53 -24.31 -16.67 16.81
C ALA A 53 -25.28 -15.49 16.93
N ALA A 54 -26.24 -15.55 17.86
CA ALA A 54 -27.14 -14.44 18.16
C ALA A 54 -26.40 -13.29 18.89
N LEU A 55 -25.44 -13.60 19.76
CA LEU A 55 -24.61 -12.64 20.46
C LEU A 55 -23.50 -12.08 19.55
N SER A 56 -22.93 -12.90 18.65
CA SER A 56 -21.94 -12.46 17.67
C SER A 56 -22.54 -11.55 16.60
N LYS A 57 -23.83 -11.66 16.31
CA LYS A 57 -24.53 -10.76 15.40
C LYS A 57 -24.64 -9.33 15.95
N ALA A 58 -24.65 -9.16 17.26
CA ALA A 58 -24.57 -7.86 17.91
C ALA A 58 -23.15 -7.27 17.91
N GLY A 59 -22.11 -8.11 17.87
CA GLY A 59 -20.70 -7.69 17.79
C GLY A 59 -20.16 -7.57 16.36
N SER A 60 -20.93 -7.98 15.34
CA SER A 60 -20.46 -7.98 13.94
C SER A 60 -20.32 -6.58 13.32
N PHE A 61 -20.98 -5.57 13.88
CA PHE A 61 -20.89 -4.19 13.39
C PHE A 61 -19.50 -3.59 13.51
N ASP A 62 -18.69 -4.01 14.47
CA ASP A 62 -17.32 -3.53 14.67
C ASP A 62 -16.34 -4.21 13.70
N ASN A 63 -16.56 -5.49 13.42
CA ASN A 63 -15.76 -6.27 12.46
C ASN A 63 -15.97 -5.78 11.02
N ASP A 64 -17.20 -5.47 10.63
CA ASP A 64 -17.51 -4.95 9.29
C ASP A 64 -16.85 -3.59 9.05
N ARG A 65 -16.82 -2.71 10.04
CA ARG A 65 -16.15 -1.40 9.96
C ARG A 65 -14.63 -1.55 9.79
N GLN A 66 -14.00 -2.48 10.48
CA GLN A 66 -12.56 -2.74 10.34
C GLN A 66 -12.24 -3.30 8.95
N ILE A 67 -13.04 -4.22 8.44
CA ILE A 67 -12.87 -4.81 7.10
C ILE A 67 -12.99 -3.72 6.03
N HIS A 68 -13.98 -2.84 6.14
CA HIS A 68 -14.16 -1.74 5.18
C HIS A 68 -12.98 -0.76 5.20
N ARG A 69 -12.47 -0.39 6.38
CA ARG A 69 -11.31 0.50 6.51
C ARG A 69 -10.05 -0.11 5.89
N THR A 70 -9.76 -1.37 6.20
CA THR A 70 -8.58 -2.08 5.65
C THR A 70 -8.67 -2.19 4.12
N ARG A 71 -9.85 -2.48 3.59
CA ARG A 71 -10.09 -2.57 2.15
C ARG A 71 -9.93 -1.21 1.45
N THR A 72 -10.43 -0.15 2.05
CA THR A 72 -10.27 1.22 1.53
C THR A 72 -8.80 1.62 1.49
N LEU A 73 -8.06 1.40 2.59
CA LEU A 73 -6.62 1.68 2.65
C LEU A 73 -5.83 0.87 1.60
N ALA A 74 -6.13 -0.41 1.44
CA ALA A 74 -5.49 -1.25 0.44
C ALA A 74 -5.79 -0.77 -0.99
N THR A 75 -7.01 -0.31 -1.25
CA THR A 75 -7.39 0.25 -2.55
C THR A 75 -6.67 1.57 -2.82
N MET A 76 -6.61 2.47 -1.84
CA MET A 76 -5.86 3.72 -1.96
C MET A 76 -4.38 3.48 -2.21
N LEU A 77 -3.76 2.58 -1.43
CA LEU A 77 -2.35 2.22 -1.61
C LEU A 77 -2.08 1.61 -2.98
N SER A 78 -2.94 0.70 -3.44
CA SER A 78 -2.80 0.11 -4.77
C SER A 78 -2.95 1.15 -5.89
N SER A 79 -3.85 2.12 -5.74
CA SER A 79 -4.03 3.20 -6.71
C SER A 79 -2.82 4.13 -6.77
N MET A 80 -2.22 4.46 -5.62
CA MET A 80 -0.98 5.24 -5.57
C MET A 80 0.18 4.50 -6.25
N LEU A 81 0.35 3.20 -5.97
CA LEU A 81 1.38 2.38 -6.61
C LEU A 81 1.14 2.27 -8.13
N ASP A 82 -0.10 2.08 -8.57
CA ASP A 82 -0.46 2.05 -9.99
C ASP A 82 -0.11 3.38 -10.68
N ALA A 83 -0.35 4.51 -10.03
CA ALA A 83 -0.01 5.83 -10.55
C ALA A 83 1.51 6.02 -10.70
N VAL A 84 2.29 5.62 -9.68
CA VAL A 84 3.76 5.71 -9.72
C VAL A 84 4.33 4.80 -10.82
N ILE A 85 3.90 3.53 -10.89
CA ILE A 85 4.36 2.59 -11.92
C ILE A 85 3.99 3.11 -13.31
N GLY A 86 2.77 3.67 -13.47
CA GLY A 86 2.33 4.26 -14.73
C GLY A 86 3.17 5.44 -15.14
N LEU A 87 3.48 6.34 -14.22
CA LEU A 87 4.33 7.50 -14.47
C LEU A 87 5.74 7.10 -14.92
N VAL A 88 6.35 6.14 -14.21
CA VAL A 88 7.68 5.61 -14.56
C VAL A 88 7.65 4.96 -15.96
N ALA A 89 6.64 4.14 -16.24
CA ALA A 89 6.49 3.50 -17.55
C ALA A 89 6.36 4.54 -18.68
N VAL A 90 5.58 5.61 -18.46
CA VAL A 90 5.44 6.71 -19.43
C VAL A 90 6.79 7.39 -19.67
N PHE A 91 7.55 7.69 -18.63
CA PHE A 91 8.88 8.30 -18.78
C PHE A 91 9.84 7.39 -19.55
N MET A 92 9.84 6.09 -19.27
CA MET A 92 10.68 5.14 -20.00
C MET A 92 10.30 5.07 -21.50
N ILE A 93 8.99 5.06 -21.81
CA ILE A 93 8.52 5.06 -23.20
C ILE A 93 8.93 6.36 -23.92
N LEU A 94 8.75 7.51 -23.28
CA LEU A 94 9.16 8.80 -23.85
C LEU A 94 10.67 8.85 -24.13
N GLN A 95 11.48 8.29 -23.23
CA GLN A 95 12.92 8.19 -23.41
C GLN A 95 13.29 7.27 -24.58
N THR A 96 12.60 6.14 -24.73
CA THR A 96 12.81 5.22 -25.84
C THR A 96 12.45 5.86 -27.18
N LEU A 97 11.46 6.76 -27.20
CA LEU A 97 11.09 7.56 -28.36
C LEU A 97 12.09 8.71 -28.67
N GLY A 98 13.17 8.82 -27.89
CA GLY A 98 14.22 9.86 -28.06
C GLY A 98 13.86 11.22 -27.49
N LEU A 99 12.77 11.35 -26.74
CA LEU A 99 12.39 12.60 -26.08
C LEU A 99 13.28 12.86 -24.87
N ASN A 100 13.69 14.11 -24.68
CA ASN A 100 14.47 14.51 -23.52
C ASN A 100 13.56 14.61 -22.28
N ILE A 101 13.62 13.60 -21.42
CA ILE A 101 12.83 13.53 -20.19
C ILE A 101 13.46 14.24 -18.99
N MET A 102 14.69 14.77 -19.12
CA MET A 102 15.41 15.39 -17.99
C MET A 102 14.65 16.54 -17.32
N PRO A 103 13.98 17.47 -18.03
CA PRO A 103 13.18 18.50 -17.38
C PRO A 103 11.98 17.92 -16.59
N ALA A 104 11.33 16.88 -17.14
CA ALA A 104 10.21 16.24 -16.49
C ALA A 104 10.66 15.45 -15.24
N LEU A 105 11.81 14.78 -15.33
CA LEU A 105 12.41 14.06 -14.20
C LEU A 105 12.84 15.02 -13.07
N ALA A 106 13.43 16.17 -13.42
CA ALA A 106 13.78 17.21 -12.45
C ALA A 106 12.53 17.76 -11.74
N SER A 107 11.46 18.04 -12.49
CA SER A 107 10.18 18.48 -11.93
C SER A 107 9.55 17.44 -11.01
N ALA A 108 9.57 16.16 -11.42
CA ALA A 108 9.09 15.07 -10.60
C ALA A 108 9.93 14.89 -9.33
N GLY A 109 11.25 15.11 -9.39
CA GLY A 109 12.16 15.10 -8.24
C GLY A 109 11.81 16.18 -7.22
N ILE A 110 11.59 17.42 -7.68
CA ILE A 110 11.13 18.53 -6.80
C ILE A 110 9.79 18.20 -6.16
N GLY A 111 8.84 17.67 -6.95
CA GLY A 111 7.55 17.21 -6.45
C GLY A 111 7.69 16.10 -5.40
N GLY A 112 8.61 15.17 -5.61
CA GLY A 112 8.93 14.10 -4.65
C GLY A 112 9.47 14.64 -3.32
N ILE A 113 10.35 15.64 -3.37
CA ILE A 113 10.87 16.32 -2.17
C ILE A 113 9.74 17.02 -1.41
N ALA A 114 8.85 17.74 -2.12
CA ALA A 114 7.72 18.41 -1.51
C ALA A 114 6.75 17.42 -0.84
N LEU A 115 6.47 16.27 -1.49
CA LEU A 115 5.69 15.18 -0.91
C LEU A 115 6.39 14.57 0.31
N GLY A 116 7.72 14.40 0.26
CA GLY A 116 8.51 13.90 1.39
C GLY A 116 8.42 14.81 2.62
N PHE A 117 8.54 16.12 2.44
CA PHE A 117 8.32 17.07 3.53
C PHE A 117 6.88 17.07 4.03
N GLY A 118 5.89 16.93 3.13
CA GLY A 118 4.48 16.80 3.52
C GLY A 118 4.17 15.54 4.33
N ALA A 119 4.92 14.46 4.11
CA ALA A 119 4.77 13.19 4.82
C ALA A 119 5.70 13.03 6.04
N GLN A 120 6.53 14.00 6.36
CA GLN A 120 7.57 13.91 7.40
C GLN A 120 7.02 13.55 8.79
N SER A 121 5.88 14.13 9.19
CA SER A 121 5.24 13.80 10.47
C SER A 121 4.79 12.35 10.52
N LEU A 122 4.19 11.85 9.44
CA LEU A 122 3.74 10.46 9.35
C LEU A 122 4.92 9.47 9.48
N VAL A 123 6.03 9.75 8.83
CA VAL A 123 7.24 8.93 8.93
C VAL A 123 7.79 8.95 10.36
N LYS A 124 7.84 10.13 10.97
CA LYS A 124 8.26 10.28 12.36
C LYS A 124 7.39 9.48 13.33
N ASP A 125 6.06 9.54 13.16
CA ASP A 125 5.11 8.85 14.03
C ASP A 125 5.24 7.32 13.89
N VAL A 126 5.43 6.83 12.66
CA VAL A 126 5.65 5.39 12.40
C VAL A 126 6.95 4.92 13.04
N ILE A 127 8.04 5.66 12.87
CA ILE A 127 9.33 5.32 13.44
C ILE A 127 9.25 5.35 14.97
N SER A 128 8.66 6.39 15.57
CA SER A 128 8.46 6.48 17.01
C SER A 128 7.64 5.33 17.57
N GLY A 129 6.55 4.94 16.86
CA GLY A 129 5.74 3.79 17.24
C GLY A 129 6.49 2.46 17.18
N ILE A 130 7.36 2.28 16.19
CA ILE A 130 8.22 1.08 16.09
C ILE A 130 9.22 1.05 17.26
N PHE A 131 9.87 2.19 17.60
CA PHE A 131 10.79 2.25 18.73
C PHE A 131 10.09 1.98 20.06
N LEU A 132 8.92 2.55 20.29
CA LEU A 132 8.10 2.26 21.48
C LEU A 132 7.83 0.76 21.65
N MET A 133 7.54 0.05 20.55
CA MET A 133 7.33 -1.40 20.57
C MET A 133 8.63 -2.19 20.78
N LEU A 134 9.74 -1.75 20.18
CA LEU A 134 11.02 -2.44 20.26
C LEU A 134 11.67 -2.29 21.63
N GLU A 135 11.49 -1.13 22.26
CA GLU A 135 12.05 -0.83 23.60
C GLU A 135 11.14 -1.30 24.74
N ASP A 136 9.96 -1.89 24.39
CA ASP A 136 8.96 -2.38 25.37
C ASP A 136 8.58 -1.34 26.43
N GLN A 137 8.54 -0.04 26.00
CA GLN A 137 8.27 1.08 26.89
C GLN A 137 6.83 1.12 27.38
N LEU A 138 5.91 0.48 26.65
CA LEU A 138 4.47 0.45 26.94
C LEU A 138 3.91 -0.94 26.68
N GLY A 139 3.48 -1.64 27.70
CA GLY A 139 2.83 -2.94 27.62
C GLY A 139 1.31 -2.86 27.83
N VAL A 140 0.61 -3.92 27.39
CA VAL A 140 -0.81 -4.04 27.65
C VAL A 140 -1.04 -4.27 29.13
N GLY A 141 -1.63 -3.29 29.84
CA GLY A 141 -1.88 -3.33 31.26
C GLY A 141 -1.05 -2.31 32.06
N ASP A 142 -0.16 -1.56 31.43
CA ASP A 142 0.62 -0.51 32.09
C ASP A 142 -0.24 0.71 32.41
N TYR A 143 0.00 1.30 33.57
CA TYR A 143 -0.57 2.59 33.93
C TYR A 143 0.26 3.70 33.31
N ILE A 144 -0.38 4.50 32.43
CA ILE A 144 0.25 5.62 31.72
C ILE A 144 -0.30 6.92 32.32
N ASP A 145 0.58 7.77 32.79
CA ASP A 145 0.26 9.16 33.16
C ASP A 145 0.50 10.05 31.95
N VAL A 146 -0.57 10.60 31.37
CA VAL A 146 -0.53 11.42 30.14
C VAL A 146 -0.35 12.91 30.47
N GLY A 147 -0.19 13.26 31.75
CA GLY A 147 -0.14 14.64 32.20
C GLY A 147 -1.50 15.35 32.13
N GLU A 148 -1.55 16.55 32.71
CA GLU A 148 -2.72 17.41 32.60
C GLU A 148 -2.87 17.92 31.14
N ILE A 149 -4.03 17.68 30.51
CA ILE A 149 -4.40 18.24 29.20
C ILE A 149 -5.02 19.60 29.41
#